data_b0bda997987f25e2ce649ff2629653ca
#
_entry.id   b0bda997987f25e2ce649ff2629653ca
#
_cell.length_a   1.000
_cell.length_b   1.000
_cell.length_c   1.000
_cell.angle_alpha   90.00
_cell.angle_beta   90.00
_cell.angle_gamma   90.00
#
_symmetry.space_group_name_H-M   'P 1'
#
loop_
_entity.id
_entity.type
_entity.pdbx_description
1 polymer ?
#
loop_
_entity_poly.entity_id
_entity_poly.type
_entity_poly.pdbx_seq_one_letter_code
_entity_poly.pdbx_strand_id
1 'polypeptide(L)'
;MKTFSSARFAVLLACSLLFSVHSHAQAPPVPIQDFFKSYFEESLKDEPENATGVGRHDYDDRWSDLSKAGRDARLAHLRARLAGLNKYDFSKLSEQDQLSARLLQYELTSQIESNDISTHLLRVGQLYGFHNRVYLTMDRMPARTLKDYGNILARLHGIPALIDQNLAILDESIAEGWTQPAIVLDRVNKQIDAQVAQEKKDSPLLAPFRNFPSNFTPQEQAKLRSDAEASYDNEFLPAWRKLQKYMAETYAPKARKTDGIGGVPGGKAAYAILVRRLTTTNATPEEIHKTGEAELQRLEAEMLATARETGFTGTLSEFEKKLDAMPEQHFRSKEEMLIYSRNVAKIIEPQLPTLFKRIPILLYGVRPIPPDREAATATNAQAPSPDGSTPGWFNLNTYQPEKQIRYDKQALVLHEAVPGHVFQGAVAHSMTGLPEFRRFYGNSAYAEGWALYVESLGAQLGLYTDPYDRFGQLASERFRAVRLVVDTGIHSMGWTREQALAFFEEHAPQESVAEIDRYISWPGQALAYKMGQLEIMKLRKEAQLKLGPKFDIREFHDVILRDGALPLQLLDEQGEKYINSK
;
A
#
# COMPACT_ATOMS: atom_id res chain seq x y z
N MET A 1 -18.12 -9.39 -105.87
CA MET A 1 -18.94 -8.23 -105.49
C MET A 1 -18.58 -7.93 -104.03
N LYS A 2 -17.84 -6.99 -103.87
CA LYS A 2 -17.61 -5.82 -103.06
C LYS A 2 -18.46 -5.78 -101.75
N THR A 3 -17.80 -5.79 -100.60
CA THR A 3 -18.25 -5.04 -99.41
C THR A 3 -17.04 -4.64 -98.56
N PHE A 4 -16.97 -3.36 -98.24
CA PHE A 4 -15.95 -2.69 -97.47
C PHE A 4 -16.06 -2.96 -95.98
N SER A 5 -14.95 -3.24 -95.31
CA SER A 5 -14.83 -3.28 -93.86
C SER A 5 -14.14 -2.01 -93.35
N SER A 6 -14.78 -1.25 -92.51
CA SER A 6 -14.27 -0.06 -91.81
C SER A 6 -13.72 -0.46 -90.45
N ALA A 7 -12.43 -0.33 -90.24
CA ALA A 7 -11.73 -0.45 -89.00
C ALA A 7 -11.98 0.77 -88.11
N ARG A 8 -12.47 0.62 -86.91
CA ARG A 8 -12.50 1.63 -85.83
C ARG A 8 -11.33 1.41 -84.90
N PHE A 9 -10.45 2.35 -84.83
CA PHE A 9 -9.40 2.47 -83.78
C PHE A 9 -10.04 2.91 -82.51
N ALA A 10 -9.92 2.11 -81.40
CA ALA A 10 -10.23 2.49 -80.05
C ALA A 10 -8.92 2.90 -79.36
N VAL A 11 -8.80 4.19 -79.03
CA VAL A 11 -7.70 4.73 -78.22
C VAL A 11 -8.06 4.45 -76.75
N LEU A 12 -7.35 3.53 -76.06
CA LEU A 12 -7.38 3.32 -74.67
C LEU A 12 -6.55 4.35 -73.93
N LEU A 13 -7.21 5.33 -73.25
CA LEU A 13 -6.61 6.29 -72.34
C LEU A 13 -6.42 5.57 -70.98
N ALA A 14 -5.19 5.17 -70.68
CA ALA A 14 -4.85 4.66 -69.36
C ALA A 14 -4.66 5.83 -68.39
N CYS A 15 -5.69 6.12 -67.57
CA CYS A 15 -5.56 7.00 -66.41
C CYS A 15 -4.82 6.26 -65.28
N SER A 16 -3.53 6.54 -65.16
CA SER A 16 -2.73 6.15 -63.99
C SER A 16 -3.15 6.99 -62.80
N LEU A 17 -4.04 6.47 -61.94
CA LEU A 17 -4.32 7.01 -60.61
C LEU A 17 -3.12 6.74 -59.72
N LEU A 18 -2.22 7.70 -59.61
CA LEU A 18 -1.22 7.79 -58.55
C LEU A 18 -1.95 7.99 -57.20
N PHE A 19 -2.21 6.91 -56.49
CA PHE A 19 -2.53 6.98 -55.05
C PHE A 19 -1.28 7.48 -54.35
N SER A 20 -1.19 8.78 -54.09
CA SER A 20 -0.27 9.34 -53.12
C SER A 20 -0.68 8.85 -51.76
N VAL A 21 -0.02 7.80 -51.24
CA VAL A 21 -0.08 7.42 -49.87
C VAL A 21 0.56 8.59 -49.10
N HIS A 22 -0.28 9.52 -48.64
CA HIS A 22 0.13 10.49 -47.65
C HIS A 22 0.36 9.71 -46.38
N SER A 23 1.60 9.32 -46.10
CA SER A 23 2.05 8.98 -44.79
C SER A 23 1.69 10.17 -43.91
N HIS A 24 0.63 10.05 -43.14
CA HIS A 24 0.37 10.97 -42.03
C HIS A 24 1.54 10.83 -41.09
N ALA A 25 2.55 11.68 -41.24
CA ALA A 25 3.56 11.84 -40.23
C ALA A 25 2.82 12.18 -38.93
N GLN A 26 2.76 11.23 -38.01
CA GLN A 26 2.17 11.44 -36.72
C GLN A 26 2.90 12.63 -36.09
N ALA A 27 2.15 13.62 -35.62
CA ALA A 27 2.76 14.76 -34.91
C ALA A 27 3.72 14.22 -33.83
N PRO A 28 4.90 14.84 -33.66
CA PRO A 28 5.83 14.40 -32.65
C PRO A 28 5.13 14.41 -31.28
N PRO A 29 5.40 13.42 -30.41
CA PRO A 29 4.79 13.41 -29.08
C PRO A 29 5.16 14.71 -28.33
N VAL A 30 4.28 15.16 -27.44
CA VAL A 30 4.57 16.30 -26.54
C VAL A 30 5.85 16.01 -25.74
N PRO A 31 6.54 17.01 -25.15
CA PRO A 31 7.67 16.76 -24.26
C PRO A 31 7.29 15.75 -23.18
N ILE A 32 8.19 14.82 -22.85
CA ILE A 32 7.88 13.71 -21.93
C ILE A 32 7.43 14.21 -20.55
N GLN A 33 7.96 15.36 -20.09
CA GLN A 33 7.56 15.97 -18.83
C GLN A 33 6.09 16.44 -18.84
N ASP A 34 5.62 16.97 -19.96
CA ASP A 34 4.22 17.36 -20.15
C ASP A 34 3.31 16.12 -20.18
N PHE A 35 3.80 15.00 -20.74
CA PHE A 35 3.10 13.73 -20.70
C PHE A 35 2.96 13.21 -19.26
N PHE A 36 4.04 13.22 -18.49
CA PHE A 36 4.01 12.79 -17.07
C PHE A 36 3.05 13.65 -16.24
N LYS A 37 3.08 14.97 -16.46
CA LYS A 37 2.17 15.90 -15.78
C LYS A 37 0.71 15.62 -16.16
N SER A 38 0.41 15.49 -17.46
CA SER A 38 -0.95 15.18 -17.92
C SER A 38 -1.44 13.85 -17.37
N TYR A 39 -0.60 12.81 -17.37
CA TYR A 39 -0.92 11.52 -16.76
C TYR A 39 -1.32 11.67 -15.29
N PHE A 40 -0.51 12.39 -14.50
CA PHE A 40 -0.79 12.54 -13.07
C PHE A 40 -2.09 13.29 -12.81
N GLU A 41 -2.31 14.43 -13.47
CA GLU A 41 -3.54 15.21 -13.34
C GLU A 41 -4.80 14.42 -13.73
N GLU A 42 -4.73 13.64 -14.81
CA GLU A 42 -5.83 12.80 -15.23
C GLU A 42 -6.07 11.63 -14.24
N SER A 43 -5.01 11.04 -13.67
CA SER A 43 -5.16 9.98 -12.66
C SER A 43 -5.84 10.49 -11.40
N LEU A 44 -5.53 11.72 -10.95
CA LEU A 44 -6.20 12.36 -9.81
C LEU A 44 -7.68 12.64 -10.07
N LYS A 45 -8.02 12.98 -11.31
CA LYS A 45 -9.42 13.19 -11.72
C LYS A 45 -10.20 11.88 -11.78
N ASP A 46 -9.58 10.80 -12.22
CA ASP A 46 -10.20 9.48 -12.30
C ASP A 46 -10.39 8.84 -10.91
N GLU A 47 -9.55 9.23 -9.93
CA GLU A 47 -9.55 8.70 -8.56
C GLU A 47 -9.50 9.82 -7.51
N PRO A 48 -10.61 10.54 -7.29
CA PRO A 48 -10.71 11.67 -6.35
C PRO A 48 -10.26 11.36 -4.92
N GLU A 49 -10.47 10.13 -4.44
CA GLU A 49 -10.04 9.69 -3.11
C GLU A 49 -8.51 9.62 -3.02
N ASN A 50 -7.84 9.21 -4.09
CA ASN A 50 -6.38 9.23 -4.15
C ASN A 50 -5.85 10.66 -4.23
N ALA A 51 -6.53 11.56 -4.95
CA ALA A 51 -6.19 12.98 -4.97
C ALA A 51 -6.20 13.56 -3.55
N THR A 52 -7.27 13.33 -2.78
CA THR A 52 -7.35 13.71 -1.36
C THR A 52 -6.18 13.11 -0.55
N GLY A 53 -5.87 11.83 -0.80
CA GLY A 53 -4.81 11.08 -0.11
C GLY A 53 -3.41 11.68 -0.29
N VAL A 54 -3.12 12.25 -1.46
CA VAL A 54 -1.83 12.91 -1.77
C VAL A 54 -1.85 14.43 -1.51
N GLY A 55 -2.91 14.95 -0.85
CA GLY A 55 -3.04 16.36 -0.50
C GLY A 55 -3.48 17.27 -1.65
N ARG A 56 -4.04 16.69 -2.73
CA ARG A 56 -4.62 17.44 -3.85
C ARG A 56 -6.14 17.49 -3.67
N HIS A 57 -6.65 18.69 -3.38
CA HIS A 57 -8.04 18.94 -2.98
C HIS A 57 -8.93 19.46 -4.10
N ASP A 58 -8.50 19.32 -5.34
CA ASP A 58 -9.21 19.80 -6.53
C ASP A 58 -10.49 18.99 -6.81
N TYR A 59 -10.55 17.75 -6.32
CA TYR A 59 -11.64 16.79 -6.57
C TYR A 59 -12.34 16.33 -5.28
N ASP A 60 -12.19 17.06 -4.18
CA ASP A 60 -12.77 16.70 -2.87
C ASP A 60 -14.30 16.77 -2.83
N ASP A 61 -14.93 17.31 -3.87
CA ASP A 61 -16.38 17.42 -4.02
C ASP A 61 -17.08 16.14 -4.50
N ARG A 62 -16.33 15.05 -4.78
CA ARG A 62 -16.89 13.85 -5.42
C ARG A 62 -16.19 12.56 -5.03
N TRP A 63 -16.85 11.44 -5.32
CA TRP A 63 -16.31 10.09 -5.29
C TRP A 63 -15.99 9.60 -6.69
N SER A 64 -15.15 8.55 -6.78
CA SER A 64 -14.90 7.83 -8.04
C SER A 64 -16.21 7.22 -8.57
N ASP A 65 -16.40 7.26 -9.88
CA ASP A 65 -17.49 6.51 -10.52
C ASP A 65 -17.14 5.02 -10.60
N LEU A 66 -17.80 4.21 -9.76
CA LEU A 66 -17.61 2.76 -9.69
C LEU A 66 -18.63 1.99 -10.56
N SER A 67 -19.50 2.67 -11.28
CA SER A 67 -20.38 2.03 -12.27
C SER A 67 -19.56 1.24 -13.31
N LYS A 68 -20.18 0.28 -13.98
CA LYS A 68 -19.51 -0.45 -15.07
C LYS A 68 -18.96 0.50 -16.13
N ALA A 69 -19.71 1.53 -16.49
CA ALA A 69 -19.29 2.55 -17.46
C ALA A 69 -18.04 3.32 -16.96
N GLY A 70 -18.03 3.72 -15.68
CA GLY A 70 -16.88 4.39 -15.06
C GLY A 70 -15.62 3.49 -15.01
N ARG A 71 -15.79 2.21 -14.67
CA ARG A 71 -14.69 1.22 -14.69
C ARG A 71 -14.14 1.01 -16.11
N ASP A 72 -15.03 0.83 -17.10
CA ASP A 72 -14.64 0.65 -18.50
C ASP A 72 -13.92 1.90 -19.05
N ALA A 73 -14.38 3.10 -18.69
CA ALA A 73 -13.74 4.37 -19.06
C ALA A 73 -12.31 4.47 -18.47
N ARG A 74 -12.13 4.16 -17.19
CA ARG A 74 -10.79 4.14 -16.56
C ARG A 74 -9.86 3.16 -17.25
N LEU A 75 -10.31 1.95 -17.56
CA LEU A 75 -9.50 0.97 -18.28
C LEU A 75 -9.12 1.47 -19.68
N ALA A 76 -10.05 2.12 -20.39
CA ALA A 76 -9.76 2.75 -21.67
C ALA A 76 -8.71 3.87 -21.55
N HIS A 77 -8.78 4.70 -20.48
CA HIS A 77 -7.76 5.72 -20.20
C HIS A 77 -6.39 5.08 -19.93
N LEU A 78 -6.30 4.04 -19.11
CA LEU A 78 -5.02 3.35 -18.86
C LEU A 78 -4.39 2.81 -20.16
N ARG A 79 -5.19 2.17 -21.00
CA ARG A 79 -4.73 1.65 -22.31
C ARG A 79 -4.26 2.78 -23.25
N ALA A 80 -4.99 3.88 -23.31
CA ALA A 80 -4.63 5.05 -24.11
C ALA A 80 -3.33 5.68 -23.63
N ARG A 81 -3.13 5.80 -22.32
CA ARG A 81 -1.90 6.32 -21.70
C ARG A 81 -0.70 5.43 -22.00
N LEU A 82 -0.85 4.10 -21.87
CA LEU A 82 0.20 3.15 -22.20
C LEU A 82 0.57 3.24 -23.70
N ALA A 83 -0.43 3.29 -24.58
CA ALA A 83 -0.21 3.46 -26.01
C ALA A 83 0.44 4.81 -26.35
N GLY A 84 0.10 5.89 -25.62
CA GLY A 84 0.73 7.20 -25.73
C GLY A 84 2.20 7.17 -25.29
N LEU A 85 2.49 6.56 -24.16
CA LEU A 85 3.84 6.42 -23.61
C LEU A 85 4.75 5.62 -24.55
N ASN A 86 4.24 4.56 -25.16
CA ASN A 86 4.99 3.69 -26.08
C ASN A 86 5.36 4.38 -27.43
N LYS A 87 4.92 5.61 -27.67
CA LYS A 87 5.36 6.40 -28.83
C LYS A 87 6.71 7.09 -28.64
N TYR A 88 7.21 7.16 -27.40
CA TYR A 88 8.51 7.75 -27.11
C TYR A 88 9.62 6.72 -27.30
N ASP A 89 10.71 7.18 -27.92
CA ASP A 89 11.98 6.44 -27.95
C ASP A 89 12.73 6.72 -26.63
N PHE A 90 12.61 5.81 -25.68
CA PHE A 90 13.21 5.98 -24.35
C PHE A 90 14.73 6.18 -24.41
N SER A 91 15.42 5.63 -25.43
CA SER A 91 16.87 5.79 -25.57
C SER A 91 17.32 7.23 -25.82
N LYS A 92 16.40 8.10 -26.24
CA LYS A 92 16.65 9.54 -26.49
C LYS A 92 16.30 10.43 -25.30
N LEU A 93 15.74 9.87 -24.23
CA LEU A 93 15.40 10.60 -23.01
C LEU A 93 16.63 10.74 -22.10
N SER A 94 16.57 11.69 -21.18
CA SER A 94 17.53 11.74 -20.08
C SER A 94 17.44 10.46 -19.24
N GLU A 95 18.50 10.09 -18.53
CA GLU A 95 18.50 8.87 -17.69
C GLU A 95 17.36 8.86 -16.67
N GLN A 96 17.09 10.02 -16.05
CA GLN A 96 16.00 10.19 -15.11
C GLN A 96 14.62 10.05 -15.77
N ASP A 97 14.46 10.55 -17.00
CA ASP A 97 13.22 10.42 -17.75
C ASP A 97 13.00 8.99 -18.26
N GLN A 98 14.09 8.30 -18.65
CA GLN A 98 14.02 6.87 -18.99
C GLN A 98 13.50 6.04 -17.81
N LEU A 99 14.05 6.28 -16.61
CA LEU A 99 13.62 5.58 -15.41
C LEU A 99 12.15 5.90 -15.09
N SER A 100 11.74 7.16 -15.22
CA SER A 100 10.35 7.60 -15.03
C SER A 100 9.39 6.98 -16.03
N ALA A 101 9.78 6.91 -17.31
CA ALA A 101 8.98 6.30 -18.36
C ALA A 101 8.83 4.79 -18.15
N ARG A 102 9.89 4.10 -17.76
CA ARG A 102 9.88 2.66 -17.48
C ARG A 102 9.04 2.33 -16.25
N LEU A 103 9.13 3.14 -15.19
CA LEU A 103 8.26 3.00 -14.03
C LEU A 103 6.79 3.18 -14.42
N LEU A 104 6.48 4.23 -15.18
CA LEU A 104 5.11 4.48 -15.62
C LEU A 104 4.59 3.36 -16.54
N GLN A 105 5.44 2.82 -17.42
CA GLN A 105 5.10 1.69 -18.27
C GLN A 105 4.77 0.43 -17.43
N TYR A 106 5.61 0.14 -16.43
CA TYR A 106 5.37 -0.95 -15.48
C TYR A 106 4.02 -0.78 -14.77
N GLU A 107 3.76 0.41 -14.21
CA GLU A 107 2.55 0.68 -13.44
C GLU A 107 1.29 0.57 -14.30
N LEU A 108 1.28 1.20 -15.49
CA LEU A 108 0.16 1.11 -16.42
C LEU A 108 -0.12 -0.32 -16.86
N THR A 109 0.94 -1.09 -17.16
CA THR A 109 0.81 -2.51 -17.54
C THR A 109 0.22 -3.33 -16.38
N SER A 110 0.75 -3.15 -15.16
CA SER A 110 0.27 -3.84 -13.96
C SER A 110 -1.18 -3.50 -13.62
N GLN A 111 -1.59 -2.24 -13.78
CA GLN A 111 -2.98 -1.83 -13.58
C GLN A 111 -3.92 -2.43 -14.64
N ILE A 112 -3.51 -2.46 -15.90
CA ILE A 112 -4.30 -3.10 -16.98
C ILE A 112 -4.45 -4.60 -16.72
N GLU A 113 -3.36 -5.32 -16.42
CA GLU A 113 -3.41 -6.74 -16.06
C GLU A 113 -4.34 -7.02 -14.85
N SER A 114 -4.34 -6.11 -13.88
CA SER A 114 -5.21 -6.23 -12.70
C SER A 114 -6.70 -6.05 -13.03
N ASN A 115 -7.04 -5.43 -14.15
CA ASN A 115 -8.42 -5.36 -14.62
C ASN A 115 -8.87 -6.64 -15.36
N ASP A 116 -7.91 -7.46 -15.82
CA ASP A 116 -8.22 -8.75 -16.47
C ASP A 116 -8.54 -9.86 -15.44
N ILE A 117 -8.41 -9.55 -14.14
CA ILE A 117 -8.75 -10.45 -13.04
C ILE A 117 -9.83 -9.82 -12.16
N SER A 118 -10.73 -10.65 -11.65
CA SER A 118 -11.92 -10.20 -10.91
C SER A 118 -11.65 -9.69 -9.49
N THR A 119 -10.42 -9.25 -9.18
CA THR A 119 -10.07 -8.74 -7.83
C THR A 119 -10.80 -7.46 -7.45
N HIS A 120 -11.30 -6.69 -8.43
CA HIS A 120 -12.16 -5.54 -8.18
C HIS A 120 -13.49 -5.91 -7.51
N LEU A 121 -13.87 -7.20 -7.55
CA LEU A 121 -15.07 -7.73 -6.87
C LEU A 121 -14.87 -7.93 -5.37
N LEU A 122 -13.62 -8.00 -4.88
CA LEU A 122 -13.31 -8.14 -3.46
C LEU A 122 -13.40 -6.77 -2.73
N ARG A 123 -14.59 -6.17 -2.71
CA ARG A 123 -14.85 -4.82 -2.19
C ARG A 123 -14.91 -4.72 -0.68
N VAL A 124 -15.16 -5.83 0.01
CA VAL A 124 -15.32 -5.88 1.46
C VAL A 124 -14.16 -6.61 2.11
N GLY A 125 -13.70 -6.08 3.23
CA GLY A 125 -12.62 -6.63 4.04
C GLY A 125 -12.46 -5.77 5.29
N GLN A 126 -12.06 -6.37 6.40
CA GLN A 126 -12.03 -5.71 7.71
C GLN A 126 -11.05 -4.54 7.80
N LEU A 127 -10.02 -4.46 6.94
CA LEU A 127 -9.04 -3.35 6.94
C LEU A 127 -9.35 -2.29 5.90
N TYR A 128 -9.47 -2.69 4.64
CA TYR A 128 -9.58 -1.77 3.50
C TYR A 128 -10.89 -1.90 2.74
N GLY A 129 -11.93 -2.49 3.35
CA GLY A 129 -13.27 -2.50 2.79
C GLY A 129 -13.79 -1.08 2.54
N PHE A 130 -14.64 -0.90 1.52
CA PHE A 130 -15.13 0.42 1.14
C PHE A 130 -15.86 1.14 2.29
N HIS A 131 -16.51 0.39 3.20
CA HIS A 131 -17.17 0.93 4.39
C HIS A 131 -16.21 1.64 5.35
N ASN A 132 -14.94 1.20 5.43
CA ASN A 132 -13.89 1.87 6.21
C ASN A 132 -13.23 2.99 5.40
N ARG A 133 -13.08 2.81 4.08
CA ARG A 133 -12.45 3.81 3.20
C ARG A 133 -13.20 5.13 3.16
N VAL A 134 -14.52 5.11 3.28
CA VAL A 134 -15.31 6.35 3.37
C VAL A 134 -14.81 7.21 4.54
N TYR A 135 -14.69 6.63 5.73
CA TYR A 135 -14.20 7.36 6.91
C TYR A 135 -12.75 7.83 6.74
N LEU A 136 -11.87 6.98 6.23
CA LEU A 136 -10.48 7.34 5.98
C LEU A 136 -10.31 8.48 4.97
N THR A 137 -11.14 8.51 3.95
CA THR A 137 -11.11 9.58 2.95
C THR A 137 -11.63 10.89 3.54
N MET A 138 -12.74 10.84 4.26
CA MET A 138 -13.33 12.02 4.90
C MET A 138 -12.43 12.63 5.98
N ASP A 139 -11.72 11.80 6.75
CA ASP A 139 -10.77 12.23 7.80
C ASP A 139 -9.55 13.01 7.23
N ARG A 140 -9.22 12.79 5.96
CA ARG A 140 -8.10 13.48 5.26
C ARG A 140 -8.50 14.80 4.61
N MET A 141 -9.77 15.11 4.57
CA MET A 141 -10.24 16.35 3.94
C MET A 141 -9.93 17.57 4.82
N PRO A 142 -9.48 18.69 4.23
CA PRO A 142 -9.30 19.93 4.97
C PRO A 142 -10.65 20.48 5.43
N ALA A 143 -10.66 21.18 6.57
CA ALA A 143 -11.83 21.86 7.14
C ALA A 143 -11.41 23.27 7.63
N ARG A 144 -10.95 24.13 6.71
CA ARG A 144 -10.38 25.46 7.01
C ARG A 144 -11.15 26.61 6.37
N THR A 145 -11.83 26.34 5.25
CA THR A 145 -12.54 27.34 4.44
C THR A 145 -13.97 26.89 4.16
N LEU A 146 -14.86 27.83 3.76
CA LEU A 146 -16.23 27.51 3.33
C LEU A 146 -16.24 26.51 2.16
N LYS A 147 -15.24 26.58 1.25
CA LYS A 147 -15.09 25.63 0.16
C LYS A 147 -14.82 24.22 0.69
N ASP A 148 -13.94 24.08 1.67
CA ASP A 148 -13.62 22.77 2.25
C ASP A 148 -14.88 22.14 2.87
N TYR A 149 -15.62 22.89 3.67
CA TYR A 149 -16.90 22.41 4.23
C TYR A 149 -17.93 22.08 3.15
N GLY A 150 -17.99 22.88 2.07
CA GLY A 150 -18.83 22.58 0.91
C GLY A 150 -18.45 21.26 0.24
N ASN A 151 -17.16 20.97 0.11
CA ASN A 151 -16.65 19.71 -0.43
C ASN A 151 -16.99 18.52 0.48
N ILE A 152 -16.82 18.69 1.81
CA ILE A 152 -17.20 17.64 2.79
C ILE A 152 -18.70 17.33 2.67
N LEU A 153 -19.55 18.34 2.58
CA LEU A 153 -21.00 18.17 2.38
C LEU A 153 -21.31 17.48 1.05
N ALA A 154 -20.64 17.87 -0.05
CA ALA A 154 -20.82 17.24 -1.35
C ALA A 154 -20.50 15.74 -1.33
N ARG A 155 -19.42 15.34 -0.64
CA ARG A 155 -19.10 13.93 -0.45
C ARG A 155 -20.11 13.20 0.42
N LEU A 156 -20.61 13.82 1.49
CA LEU A 156 -21.70 13.25 2.30
C LEU A 156 -22.93 12.98 1.44
N HIS A 157 -23.36 13.97 0.62
CA HIS A 157 -24.47 13.83 -0.33
C HIS A 157 -24.23 12.74 -1.39
N GLY A 158 -22.97 12.47 -1.75
CA GLY A 158 -22.60 11.43 -2.72
C GLY A 158 -22.62 9.99 -2.16
N ILE A 159 -22.73 9.81 -0.84
CA ILE A 159 -22.64 8.48 -0.20
C ILE A 159 -23.75 7.51 -0.66
N PRO A 160 -25.02 7.87 -0.80
CA PRO A 160 -26.03 6.93 -1.28
C PRO A 160 -25.69 6.32 -2.64
N ALA A 161 -25.25 7.14 -3.60
CA ALA A 161 -24.85 6.67 -4.93
C ALA A 161 -23.60 5.77 -4.86
N LEU A 162 -22.62 6.12 -4.01
CA LEU A 162 -21.43 5.29 -3.78
C LEU A 162 -21.80 3.91 -3.21
N ILE A 163 -22.74 3.85 -2.27
CA ILE A 163 -23.24 2.59 -1.73
C ILE A 163 -23.93 1.77 -2.82
N ASP A 164 -24.81 2.37 -3.60
CA ASP A 164 -25.54 1.68 -4.67
C ASP A 164 -24.59 1.06 -5.70
N GLN A 165 -23.54 1.77 -6.10
CA GLN A 165 -22.52 1.25 -6.99
C GLN A 165 -21.71 0.10 -6.35
N ASN A 166 -21.38 0.17 -5.06
CA ASN A 166 -20.72 -0.93 -4.37
C ASN A 166 -21.63 -2.15 -4.25
N LEU A 167 -22.92 -1.99 -3.97
CA LEU A 167 -23.88 -3.11 -3.94
C LEU A 167 -23.97 -3.80 -5.30
N ALA A 168 -23.98 -3.04 -6.40
CA ALA A 168 -23.95 -3.62 -7.74
C ALA A 168 -22.68 -4.46 -8.00
N ILE A 169 -21.52 -4.01 -7.52
CA ILE A 169 -20.28 -4.80 -7.61
C ILE A 169 -20.36 -6.06 -6.72
N LEU A 170 -21.00 -5.99 -5.57
CA LEU A 170 -21.20 -7.17 -4.72
C LEU A 170 -22.18 -8.16 -5.36
N ASP A 171 -23.17 -7.72 -6.13
CA ASP A 171 -24.02 -8.59 -6.94
C ASP A 171 -23.21 -9.28 -8.05
N GLU A 172 -22.32 -8.54 -8.74
CA GLU A 172 -21.35 -9.13 -9.69
C GLU A 172 -20.47 -10.17 -8.99
N SER A 173 -19.97 -9.87 -7.78
CA SER A 173 -19.16 -10.77 -6.96
C SER A 173 -19.88 -12.09 -6.65
N ILE A 174 -21.16 -12.03 -6.29
CA ILE A 174 -21.98 -13.22 -6.07
C ILE A 174 -22.14 -14.03 -7.37
N ALA A 175 -22.44 -13.35 -8.46
CA ALA A 175 -22.70 -13.99 -9.76
C ALA A 175 -21.44 -14.72 -10.30
N GLU A 176 -20.26 -14.16 -10.08
CA GLU A 176 -18.98 -14.73 -10.53
C GLU A 176 -18.34 -15.69 -9.50
N GLY A 177 -18.91 -15.83 -8.30
CA GLY A 177 -18.36 -16.67 -7.24
C GLY A 177 -17.12 -16.09 -6.54
N TRP A 178 -16.92 -14.78 -6.60
CA TRP A 178 -15.80 -14.06 -6.00
C TRP A 178 -16.15 -13.42 -4.65
N THR A 179 -16.96 -14.08 -3.85
CA THR A 179 -17.33 -13.60 -2.51
C THR A 179 -16.21 -13.80 -1.49
N GLN A 180 -16.26 -13.06 -0.39
CA GLN A 180 -15.36 -13.26 0.74
C GLN A 180 -15.80 -14.46 1.59
N PRO A 181 -14.88 -15.12 2.34
CA PRO A 181 -15.24 -16.19 3.26
C PRO A 181 -15.94 -15.65 4.52
N ALA A 182 -16.69 -16.54 5.20
CA ALA A 182 -17.52 -16.17 6.35
C ALA A 182 -16.77 -15.43 7.45
N ILE A 183 -15.53 -15.85 7.77
CA ILE A 183 -14.72 -15.20 8.82
C ILE A 183 -14.42 -13.73 8.54
N VAL A 184 -14.22 -13.36 7.28
CA VAL A 184 -14.05 -11.96 6.86
C VAL A 184 -15.37 -11.20 6.99
N LEU A 185 -16.46 -11.81 6.53
CA LEU A 185 -17.80 -11.19 6.54
C LEU A 185 -18.33 -10.97 7.96
N ASP A 186 -18.07 -11.89 8.89
CA ASP A 186 -18.42 -11.71 10.30
C ASP A 186 -17.78 -10.47 10.91
N ARG A 187 -16.51 -10.20 10.57
CA ARG A 187 -15.80 -8.99 11.01
C ARG A 187 -16.35 -7.73 10.36
N VAL A 188 -16.58 -7.78 9.04
CA VAL A 188 -17.15 -6.66 8.28
C VAL A 188 -18.54 -6.30 8.78
N ASN A 189 -19.40 -7.29 9.00
CA ASN A 189 -20.75 -7.07 9.52
C ASN A 189 -20.72 -6.40 10.90
N LYS A 190 -19.87 -6.86 11.82
CA LYS A 190 -19.69 -6.21 13.13
C LYS A 190 -19.23 -4.75 13.02
N GLN A 191 -18.36 -4.43 12.05
CA GLN A 191 -17.93 -3.06 11.83
C GLN A 191 -19.08 -2.19 11.31
N ILE A 192 -19.84 -2.68 10.33
CA ILE A 192 -21.00 -1.96 9.78
C ILE A 192 -22.08 -1.79 10.87
N ASP A 193 -22.33 -2.82 11.66
CA ASP A 193 -23.27 -2.76 12.78
C ASP A 193 -22.88 -1.67 13.80
N ALA A 194 -21.59 -1.61 14.16
CA ALA A 194 -21.08 -0.57 15.04
C ALA A 194 -21.19 0.82 14.45
N GLN A 195 -20.94 0.98 13.13
CA GLN A 195 -21.08 2.26 12.42
C GLN A 195 -22.53 2.72 12.36
N VAL A 196 -23.49 1.81 12.18
CA VAL A 196 -24.93 2.13 12.20
C VAL A 196 -25.44 2.45 13.60
N ALA A 197 -24.93 1.76 14.63
CA ALA A 197 -25.32 1.95 16.02
C ALA A 197 -24.69 3.19 16.66
N GLN A 198 -23.66 3.77 16.05
CA GLN A 198 -22.95 4.93 16.58
C GLN A 198 -23.88 6.14 16.70
N GLU A 199 -23.88 6.81 17.86
CA GLU A 199 -24.64 8.02 18.04
C GLU A 199 -24.12 9.14 17.12
N LYS A 200 -25.01 9.86 16.48
CA LYS A 200 -24.70 10.96 15.52
C LYS A 200 -23.68 11.94 16.09
N LYS A 201 -23.84 12.34 17.37
CA LYS A 201 -22.91 13.28 18.03
C LYS A 201 -21.47 12.80 18.08
N ASP A 202 -21.23 11.48 18.04
CA ASP A 202 -19.91 10.84 18.14
C ASP A 202 -19.35 10.42 16.78
N SER A 203 -20.18 10.54 15.70
CA SER A 203 -19.75 10.14 14.36
C SER A 203 -18.50 10.92 13.89
N PRO A 204 -17.42 10.24 13.45
CA PRO A 204 -16.24 10.90 12.88
C PRO A 204 -16.57 11.76 11.65
N LEU A 205 -17.60 11.41 10.87
CA LEU A 205 -18.02 12.16 9.68
C LEU A 205 -18.50 13.58 10.02
N LEU A 206 -19.00 13.78 11.24
CA LEU A 206 -19.45 15.09 11.73
C LEU A 206 -18.41 15.81 12.58
N ALA A 207 -17.24 15.22 12.80
CA ALA A 207 -16.18 15.83 13.62
C ALA A 207 -15.76 17.24 13.13
N PRO A 208 -15.62 17.53 11.82
CA PRO A 208 -15.29 18.86 11.33
C PRO A 208 -16.35 19.93 11.70
N PHE A 209 -17.60 19.53 11.87
CA PHE A 209 -18.72 20.43 12.15
C PHE A 209 -18.96 20.68 13.66
N ARG A 210 -18.16 20.08 14.54
CA ARG A 210 -18.22 20.35 16.00
C ARG A 210 -17.46 21.59 16.38
N ASN A 211 -16.27 21.78 15.81
CA ASN A 211 -15.38 22.90 16.11
C ASN A 211 -14.93 23.57 14.81
N PHE A 212 -15.35 24.80 14.62
CA PHE A 212 -15.01 25.60 13.44
C PHE A 212 -13.79 26.48 13.69
N PRO A 213 -13.01 26.80 12.65
CA PRO A 213 -12.02 27.87 12.70
C PRO A 213 -12.63 29.21 13.12
N SER A 214 -11.84 30.06 13.77
CA SER A 214 -12.30 31.35 14.34
C SER A 214 -12.75 32.38 13.30
N ASN A 215 -12.47 32.18 12.04
CA ASN A 215 -12.88 33.02 10.92
C ASN A 215 -14.31 32.79 10.43
N PHE A 216 -15.02 31.80 10.99
CA PHE A 216 -16.42 31.52 10.63
C PHE A 216 -17.39 32.27 11.53
N THR A 217 -18.38 32.92 10.93
CA THR A 217 -19.47 33.58 11.68
C THR A 217 -20.37 32.53 12.36
N PRO A 218 -21.05 32.88 13.47
CA PRO A 218 -22.00 31.97 14.13
C PRO A 218 -23.13 31.50 13.20
N GLN A 219 -23.53 32.31 12.23
CA GLN A 219 -24.56 31.96 11.26
C GLN A 219 -24.07 30.89 10.27
N GLU A 220 -22.83 31.03 9.74
CA GLU A 220 -22.21 30.05 8.87
C GLU A 220 -22.02 28.72 9.59
N GLN A 221 -21.50 28.76 10.84
CA GLN A 221 -21.34 27.57 11.67
C GLN A 221 -22.67 26.84 11.91
N ALA A 222 -23.72 27.59 12.25
CA ALA A 222 -25.04 27.00 12.49
C ALA A 222 -25.61 26.36 11.22
N LYS A 223 -25.49 27.04 10.05
CA LYS A 223 -25.94 26.51 8.77
C LYS A 223 -25.17 25.23 8.38
N LEU A 224 -23.84 25.26 8.40
CA LEU A 224 -23.01 24.11 8.03
C LEU A 224 -23.28 22.90 8.94
N ARG A 225 -23.47 23.12 10.23
CA ARG A 225 -23.82 22.05 11.17
C ARG A 225 -25.19 21.47 10.86
N SER A 226 -26.20 22.32 10.62
CA SER A 226 -27.55 21.89 10.27
C SER A 226 -27.56 21.08 8.96
N ASP A 227 -26.83 21.55 7.93
CA ASP A 227 -26.75 20.87 6.64
C ASP A 227 -26.07 19.49 6.79
N ALA A 228 -24.96 19.41 7.56
CA ALA A 228 -24.25 18.16 7.80
C ALA A 228 -25.07 17.14 8.59
N GLU A 229 -25.79 17.60 9.63
CA GLU A 229 -26.68 16.74 10.41
C GLU A 229 -27.87 16.26 9.55
N ALA A 230 -28.41 17.09 8.70
CA ALA A 230 -29.49 16.72 7.78
C ALA A 230 -28.99 15.68 6.75
N SER A 231 -27.78 15.86 6.18
CA SER A 231 -27.20 14.88 5.27
C SER A 231 -26.90 13.55 5.98
N TYR A 232 -26.41 13.60 7.22
CA TYR A 232 -26.18 12.40 8.01
C TYR A 232 -27.46 11.60 8.23
N ASP A 233 -28.55 12.28 8.66
CA ASP A 233 -29.82 11.64 8.99
C ASP A 233 -30.57 11.12 7.76
N ASN A 234 -30.57 11.89 6.66
CA ASN A 234 -31.42 11.62 5.50
C ASN A 234 -30.70 10.87 4.37
N GLU A 235 -29.38 10.84 4.36
CA GLU A 235 -28.58 10.25 3.27
C GLU A 235 -27.62 9.19 3.79
N PHE A 236 -26.66 9.55 4.67
CA PHE A 236 -25.67 8.62 5.17
C PHE A 236 -26.31 7.44 5.92
N LEU A 237 -27.05 7.70 6.98
CA LEU A 237 -27.59 6.65 7.84
C LEU A 237 -28.55 5.69 7.10
N PRO A 238 -29.48 6.16 6.24
CA PRO A 238 -30.28 5.28 5.40
C PRO A 238 -29.44 4.42 4.44
N ALA A 239 -28.41 5.00 3.80
CA ALA A 239 -27.51 4.25 2.92
C ALA A 239 -26.72 3.17 3.68
N TRP A 240 -26.23 3.48 4.88
CA TRP A 240 -25.54 2.50 5.75
C TRP A 240 -26.46 1.39 6.25
N ARG A 241 -27.71 1.71 6.60
CA ARG A 241 -28.72 0.69 6.94
C ARG A 241 -29.07 -0.20 5.73
N LYS A 242 -29.10 0.36 4.53
CA LYS A 242 -29.27 -0.41 3.29
C LYS A 242 -28.10 -1.37 3.10
N LEU A 243 -26.85 -0.90 3.29
CA LEU A 243 -25.65 -1.72 3.25
C LEU A 243 -25.70 -2.83 4.31
N GLN A 244 -25.99 -2.49 5.57
CA GLN A 244 -26.11 -3.44 6.67
C GLN A 244 -27.08 -4.59 6.33
N LYS A 245 -28.28 -4.23 5.89
CA LYS A 245 -29.31 -5.20 5.49
C LYS A 245 -28.83 -6.08 4.34
N TYR A 246 -28.26 -5.49 3.29
CA TYR A 246 -27.75 -6.22 2.13
C TYR A 246 -26.63 -7.20 2.53
N MET A 247 -25.70 -6.75 3.34
CA MET A 247 -24.60 -7.61 3.82
C MET A 247 -25.11 -8.81 4.61
N ALA A 248 -26.07 -8.60 5.54
CA ALA A 248 -26.60 -9.66 6.36
C ALA A 248 -27.52 -10.65 5.61
N GLU A 249 -28.44 -10.12 4.77
CA GLU A 249 -29.51 -10.92 4.15
C GLU A 249 -29.13 -11.44 2.75
N THR A 250 -28.23 -10.77 2.02
CA THR A 250 -27.93 -11.11 0.63
C THR A 250 -26.50 -11.64 0.44
N TYR A 251 -25.49 -10.89 0.93
CA TYR A 251 -24.08 -11.19 0.63
C TYR A 251 -23.50 -12.29 1.55
N ALA A 252 -23.66 -12.16 2.88
CA ALA A 252 -23.10 -13.13 3.82
C ALA A 252 -23.62 -14.57 3.62
N PRO A 253 -24.90 -14.82 3.28
CA PRO A 253 -25.36 -16.16 2.94
C PRO A 253 -24.68 -16.79 1.70
N LYS A 254 -23.99 -15.98 0.90
CA LYS A 254 -23.24 -16.40 -0.30
C LYS A 254 -21.71 -16.44 -0.06
N ALA A 255 -21.28 -16.37 1.20
CA ALA A 255 -19.87 -16.49 1.56
C ALA A 255 -19.24 -17.74 0.90
N ARG A 256 -18.03 -17.56 0.34
CA ARG A 256 -17.30 -18.71 -0.21
C ARG A 256 -16.87 -19.65 0.92
N LYS A 257 -16.71 -20.93 0.57
CA LYS A 257 -16.32 -21.99 1.53
C LYS A 257 -14.81 -22.13 1.71
N THR A 258 -14.02 -21.60 0.78
CA THR A 258 -12.55 -21.66 0.81
C THR A 258 -11.99 -20.38 1.42
N ASP A 259 -10.95 -20.50 2.22
CA ASP A 259 -10.30 -19.33 2.83
C ASP A 259 -9.48 -18.54 1.78
N GLY A 260 -8.71 -19.25 0.97
CA GLY A 260 -7.89 -18.63 -0.07
C GLY A 260 -8.67 -18.29 -1.35
N ILE A 261 -8.21 -17.28 -2.09
CA ILE A 261 -8.77 -16.95 -3.42
C ILE A 261 -8.45 -18.01 -4.47
N GLY A 262 -7.46 -18.88 -4.25
CA GLY A 262 -7.20 -20.01 -5.15
C GLY A 262 -8.39 -20.95 -5.36
N GLY A 263 -9.38 -20.90 -4.47
CA GLY A 263 -10.61 -21.67 -4.56
C GLY A 263 -11.74 -21.04 -5.37
N VAL A 264 -11.61 -19.78 -5.81
CA VAL A 264 -12.61 -19.13 -6.68
C VAL A 264 -12.29 -19.35 -8.17
N PRO A 265 -13.25 -19.20 -9.09
CA PRO A 265 -12.98 -19.31 -10.52
C PRO A 265 -11.83 -18.41 -10.98
N GLY A 266 -10.79 -18.99 -11.60
CA GLY A 266 -9.60 -18.25 -12.02
C GLY A 266 -8.69 -17.73 -10.88
N GLY A 267 -9.01 -18.05 -9.63
CA GLY A 267 -8.38 -17.48 -8.44
C GLY A 267 -6.87 -17.75 -8.32
N LYS A 268 -6.38 -18.93 -8.72
CA LYS A 268 -4.93 -19.22 -8.72
C LYS A 268 -4.16 -18.32 -9.69
N ALA A 269 -4.68 -18.12 -10.90
CA ALA A 269 -4.07 -17.20 -11.87
C ALA A 269 -4.12 -15.76 -11.38
N ALA A 270 -5.23 -15.34 -10.79
CA ALA A 270 -5.37 -14.03 -10.16
C ALA A 270 -4.39 -13.83 -9.01
N TYR A 271 -4.20 -14.84 -8.16
CA TYR A 271 -3.22 -14.76 -7.07
C TYR A 271 -1.79 -14.60 -7.61
N ALA A 272 -1.40 -15.30 -8.66
CA ALA A 272 -0.08 -15.12 -9.28
C ALA A 272 0.12 -13.69 -9.81
N ILE A 273 -0.91 -13.05 -10.38
CA ILE A 273 -0.86 -11.65 -10.81
C ILE A 273 -0.73 -10.72 -9.59
N LEU A 274 -1.49 -10.95 -8.51
CA LEU A 274 -1.38 -10.17 -7.27
C LEU A 274 0.01 -10.29 -6.64
N VAL A 275 0.56 -11.50 -6.58
CA VAL A 275 1.93 -11.74 -6.08
C VAL A 275 2.93 -10.90 -6.88
N ARG A 276 2.92 -10.99 -8.21
CA ARG A 276 3.81 -10.22 -9.08
C ARG A 276 3.65 -8.71 -8.87
N ARG A 277 2.42 -8.22 -8.76
CA ARG A 277 2.13 -6.81 -8.53
C ARG A 277 2.61 -6.31 -7.18
N LEU A 278 2.39 -7.09 -6.11
CA LEU A 278 2.65 -6.66 -4.73
C LEU A 278 4.10 -6.86 -4.31
N THR A 279 4.76 -7.91 -4.83
CA THR A 279 6.20 -8.15 -4.61
C THR A 279 7.07 -7.45 -5.65
N THR A 280 6.49 -7.04 -6.78
CA THR A 280 7.21 -6.50 -7.95
C THR A 280 8.33 -7.40 -8.46
N THR A 281 8.19 -8.72 -8.26
CA THR A 281 9.10 -9.77 -8.75
C THR A 281 8.38 -10.74 -9.69
N ASN A 282 9.13 -11.58 -10.38
CA ASN A 282 8.58 -12.66 -11.20
C ASN A 282 8.54 -14.01 -10.47
N ALA A 283 8.83 -14.02 -9.16
CA ALA A 283 8.80 -15.24 -8.37
C ALA A 283 7.36 -15.82 -8.30
N THR A 284 7.27 -17.12 -8.48
CA THR A 284 6.00 -17.85 -8.34
C THR A 284 5.61 -17.99 -6.86
N PRO A 285 4.32 -18.20 -6.55
CA PRO A 285 3.91 -18.51 -5.18
C PRO A 285 4.67 -19.66 -4.54
N GLU A 286 5.00 -20.71 -5.31
CA GLU A 286 5.73 -21.89 -4.86
C GLU A 286 7.20 -21.57 -4.53
N GLU A 287 7.85 -20.71 -5.32
CA GLU A 287 9.20 -20.23 -5.04
C GLU A 287 9.24 -19.35 -3.79
N ILE A 288 8.26 -18.47 -3.63
CA ILE A 288 8.12 -17.61 -2.44
C ILE A 288 7.87 -18.45 -1.19
N HIS A 289 7.04 -19.47 -1.25
CA HIS A 289 6.79 -20.40 -0.15
C HIS A 289 8.10 -21.05 0.33
N LYS A 290 8.86 -21.64 -0.59
CA LYS A 290 10.17 -22.26 -0.30
C LYS A 290 11.18 -21.24 0.25
N THR A 291 11.15 -20.01 -0.25
CA THR A 291 11.98 -18.93 0.30
C THR A 291 11.60 -18.65 1.75
N GLY A 292 10.30 -18.64 2.06
CA GLY A 292 9.80 -18.49 3.44
C GLY A 292 10.29 -19.61 4.36
N GLU A 293 10.19 -20.87 3.93
CA GLU A 293 10.68 -22.03 4.71
C GLU A 293 12.18 -21.95 4.96
N ALA A 294 12.98 -21.60 3.95
CA ALA A 294 14.44 -21.45 4.10
C ALA A 294 14.82 -20.32 5.06
N GLU A 295 14.12 -19.17 4.98
CA GLU A 295 14.34 -18.05 5.89
C GLU A 295 13.92 -18.37 7.32
N LEU A 296 12.85 -19.15 7.53
CA LEU A 296 12.48 -19.63 8.86
C LEU A 296 13.57 -20.46 9.49
N GLN A 297 14.11 -21.45 8.78
CA GLN A 297 15.20 -22.29 9.27
C GLN A 297 16.42 -21.45 9.66
N ARG A 298 16.80 -20.47 8.83
CA ARG A 298 17.92 -19.57 9.12
C ARG A 298 17.67 -18.74 10.38
N LEU A 299 16.51 -18.11 10.45
CA LEU A 299 16.17 -17.18 11.54
C LEU A 299 16.01 -17.90 12.88
N GLU A 300 15.35 -19.06 12.90
CA GLU A 300 15.20 -19.84 14.13
C GLU A 300 16.54 -20.35 14.67
N ALA A 301 17.48 -20.69 13.78
CA ALA A 301 18.83 -21.03 14.19
C ALA A 301 19.58 -19.82 14.81
N GLU A 302 19.45 -18.62 14.20
CA GLU A 302 20.02 -17.38 14.74
C GLU A 302 19.36 -16.97 16.06
N MET A 303 18.04 -17.07 16.17
CA MET A 303 17.30 -16.80 17.41
C MET A 303 17.74 -17.73 18.54
N LEU A 304 17.89 -19.02 18.27
CA LEU A 304 18.38 -19.97 19.26
C LEU A 304 19.83 -19.68 19.69
N ALA A 305 20.67 -19.26 18.75
CA ALA A 305 22.04 -18.84 19.07
C ALA A 305 22.02 -17.60 19.99
N THR A 306 21.19 -16.59 19.66
CA THR A 306 21.02 -15.39 20.48
C THR A 306 20.44 -15.69 21.86
N ALA A 307 19.49 -16.62 21.96
CA ALA A 307 18.96 -17.08 23.25
C ALA A 307 20.07 -17.70 24.13
N ARG A 308 21.00 -18.44 23.54
CA ARG A 308 22.14 -19.03 24.27
C ARG A 308 23.12 -17.99 24.83
N GLU A 309 23.23 -16.81 24.21
CA GLU A 309 24.02 -15.69 24.74
C GLU A 309 23.53 -15.21 26.10
N THR A 310 22.23 -15.42 26.42
CA THR A 310 21.65 -15.14 27.75
C THR A 310 21.93 -16.23 28.80
N GLY A 311 22.68 -17.27 28.45
CA GLY A 311 22.92 -18.45 29.29
C GLY A 311 21.78 -19.48 29.26
N PHE A 312 20.79 -19.32 28.36
CA PHE A 312 19.68 -20.26 28.21
C PHE A 312 20.09 -21.51 27.42
N THR A 313 19.63 -22.69 27.84
CA THR A 313 20.04 -23.98 27.24
C THR A 313 18.88 -24.82 26.68
N GLY A 314 17.64 -24.32 26.75
CA GLY A 314 16.44 -25.00 26.26
C GLY A 314 16.18 -24.82 24.76
N THR A 315 14.98 -25.15 24.35
CA THR A 315 14.46 -24.95 23.00
C THR A 315 14.03 -23.49 22.77
N LEU A 316 13.82 -23.12 21.52
CA LEU A 316 13.36 -21.78 21.14
C LEU A 316 12.00 -21.47 21.80
N SER A 317 11.03 -22.39 21.71
CA SER A 317 9.70 -22.25 22.31
C SER A 317 9.75 -22.09 23.84
N GLU A 318 10.67 -22.79 24.52
CA GLU A 318 10.87 -22.61 25.97
C GLU A 318 11.46 -21.25 26.30
N PHE A 319 12.32 -20.71 25.43
CA PHE A 319 12.88 -19.36 25.61
C PHE A 319 11.81 -18.29 25.43
N GLU A 320 10.97 -18.41 24.41
CA GLU A 320 9.85 -17.50 24.16
C GLU A 320 8.88 -17.48 25.35
N LYS A 321 8.51 -18.64 25.87
CA LYS A 321 7.67 -18.74 27.08
C LYS A 321 8.34 -18.11 28.32
N LYS A 322 9.67 -18.24 28.42
CA LYS A 322 10.41 -17.57 29.48
C LYS A 322 10.32 -16.05 29.32
N LEU A 323 10.50 -15.52 28.10
CA LEU A 323 10.42 -14.08 27.82
C LEU A 323 9.02 -13.53 28.14
N ASP A 324 7.96 -14.22 27.73
CA ASP A 324 6.59 -13.83 28.02
C ASP A 324 6.27 -13.80 29.54
N ALA A 325 6.96 -14.64 30.32
CA ALA A 325 6.81 -14.66 31.76
C ALA A 325 7.66 -13.61 32.51
N MET A 326 8.55 -12.89 31.81
CA MET A 326 9.43 -11.89 32.42
C MET A 326 8.72 -10.52 32.51
N PRO A 327 8.38 -10.01 33.70
CA PRO A 327 7.67 -8.72 33.82
C PRO A 327 8.44 -7.52 33.21
N GLU A 328 9.76 -7.58 33.18
CA GLU A 328 10.63 -6.56 32.58
C GLU A 328 10.54 -6.51 31.06
N GLN A 329 10.03 -7.57 30.44
CA GLN A 329 9.78 -7.63 28.99
C GLN A 329 8.38 -7.13 28.59
N HIS A 330 7.64 -6.55 29.52
CA HIS A 330 6.34 -5.91 29.30
C HIS A 330 6.34 -4.47 29.77
N PHE A 331 5.37 -3.70 29.33
CA PHE A 331 5.21 -2.31 29.77
C PHE A 331 4.18 -2.21 30.90
N ARG A 332 4.42 -1.30 31.83
CA ARG A 332 3.53 -1.06 32.98
C ARG A 332 2.43 -0.06 32.64
N SER A 333 2.64 0.77 31.62
CA SER A 333 1.69 1.81 31.24
C SER A 333 1.89 2.28 29.80
N LYS A 334 0.84 2.92 29.26
CA LYS A 334 0.90 3.62 27.95
C LYS A 334 1.99 4.68 27.92
N GLU A 335 2.17 5.41 29.01
CA GLU A 335 3.19 6.45 29.13
C GLU A 335 4.61 5.87 29.04
N GLU A 336 4.86 4.75 29.73
CA GLU A 336 6.15 4.06 29.65
C GLU A 336 6.46 3.63 28.21
N MET A 337 5.49 3.08 27.46
CA MET A 337 5.67 2.75 26.05
C MET A 337 6.04 3.96 25.20
N LEU A 338 5.36 5.08 25.39
CA LEU A 338 5.62 6.32 24.65
C LEU A 338 6.99 6.88 24.97
N ILE A 339 7.38 6.93 26.26
CA ILE A 339 8.70 7.40 26.69
C ILE A 339 9.79 6.50 26.12
N TYR A 340 9.63 5.18 26.20
CA TYR A 340 10.56 4.21 25.64
C TYR A 340 10.77 4.43 24.13
N SER A 341 9.69 4.46 23.37
CA SER A 341 9.75 4.63 21.92
C SER A 341 10.36 5.96 21.49
N ARG A 342 10.03 7.06 22.21
CA ARG A 342 10.65 8.37 22.00
C ARG A 342 12.15 8.37 22.30
N ASN A 343 12.56 7.69 23.37
CA ASN A 343 13.97 7.55 23.73
C ASN A 343 14.75 6.77 22.68
N VAL A 344 14.21 5.63 22.20
CA VAL A 344 14.84 4.84 21.11
C VAL A 344 15.02 5.72 19.87
N ALA A 345 13.99 6.46 19.44
CA ALA A 345 14.09 7.37 18.31
C ALA A 345 15.20 8.41 18.49
N LYS A 346 15.39 8.96 19.71
CA LYS A 346 16.44 9.96 20.02
C LYS A 346 17.84 9.35 20.11
N ILE A 347 17.99 8.07 20.39
CA ILE A 347 19.28 7.36 20.29
C ILE A 347 19.68 7.21 18.81
N ILE A 348 18.73 6.91 17.94
CA ILE A 348 18.96 6.69 16.50
C ILE A 348 19.35 7.97 15.77
N GLU A 349 18.65 9.08 16.01
CA GLU A 349 18.77 10.32 15.23
C GLU A 349 20.22 10.83 15.06
N PRO A 350 21.05 10.92 16.11
CA PRO A 350 22.44 11.37 15.98
C PRO A 350 23.33 10.42 15.15
N GLN A 351 22.91 9.16 14.98
CA GLN A 351 23.66 8.16 14.25
C GLN A 351 23.31 8.13 12.74
N LEU A 352 22.22 8.76 12.33
CA LEU A 352 21.78 8.75 10.91
C LEU A 352 22.89 9.20 9.93
N PRO A 353 23.74 10.21 10.22
CA PRO A 353 24.82 10.61 9.33
C PRO A 353 25.88 9.54 9.08
N THR A 354 25.97 8.53 9.93
CA THR A 354 26.90 7.40 9.74
C THR A 354 26.44 6.43 8.67
N LEU A 355 25.12 6.39 8.41
CA LEU A 355 24.49 5.47 7.46
C LEU A 355 23.86 6.16 6.25
N PHE A 356 23.65 7.48 6.28
CA PHE A 356 22.95 8.21 5.22
C PHE A 356 23.72 9.45 4.78
N LYS A 357 23.81 9.68 3.46
CA LYS A 357 24.34 10.92 2.86
C LYS A 357 23.28 12.03 2.87
N ARG A 358 22.04 11.66 2.59
CA ARG A 358 20.90 12.57 2.50
C ARG A 358 20.00 12.37 3.70
N ILE A 359 19.89 13.39 4.50
CA ILE A 359 18.98 13.44 5.64
C ILE A 359 18.02 14.59 5.38
N PRO A 360 16.71 14.34 5.19
CA PRO A 360 15.73 15.40 4.99
C PRO A 360 15.55 16.21 6.28
N ILE A 361 15.00 17.42 6.18
CA ILE A 361 14.49 18.13 7.35
C ILE A 361 13.32 17.31 7.89
N LEU A 362 13.55 16.64 9.01
CA LEU A 362 12.65 15.64 9.53
C LEU A 362 11.92 16.17 10.77
N LEU A 363 10.74 16.75 10.54
CA LEU A 363 9.81 17.03 11.64
C LEU A 363 8.87 15.85 11.82
N TYR A 364 9.01 15.11 12.91
CA TYR A 364 8.12 14.01 13.26
C TYR A 364 7.99 13.86 14.77
N GLY A 365 6.99 13.10 15.18
CA GLY A 365 6.78 12.75 16.58
C GLY A 365 6.26 11.33 16.77
N VAL A 366 6.29 10.87 18.02
CA VAL A 366 5.67 9.62 18.47
C VAL A 366 4.45 9.98 19.30
N ARG A 367 3.27 9.48 18.89
CA ARG A 367 2.01 9.72 19.60
C ARG A 367 1.20 8.43 19.73
N PRO A 368 0.32 8.32 20.74
CA PRO A 368 -0.56 7.16 20.82
C PRO A 368 -1.64 7.22 19.75
N ILE A 369 -2.12 6.06 19.31
CA ILE A 369 -3.38 5.97 18.58
C ILE A 369 -4.51 6.41 19.53
N PRO A 370 -5.50 7.19 19.07
CA PRO A 370 -6.62 7.63 19.88
C PRO A 370 -7.35 6.47 20.58
N PRO A 371 -7.78 6.62 21.84
CA PRO A 371 -8.36 5.54 22.65
C PRO A 371 -9.59 4.88 22.02
N ASP A 372 -10.38 5.64 21.27
CA ASP A 372 -11.57 5.16 20.56
C ASP A 372 -11.26 4.22 19.40
N ARG A 373 -10.01 4.21 18.91
CA ARG A 373 -9.54 3.40 17.76
C ARG A 373 -8.42 2.41 18.11
N GLU A 374 -7.76 2.54 19.27
CA GLU A 374 -6.55 1.76 19.58
C GLU A 374 -6.78 0.24 19.61
N ALA A 375 -7.96 -0.22 20.03
CA ALA A 375 -8.27 -1.66 20.08
C ALA A 375 -8.35 -2.32 18.68
N ALA A 376 -8.58 -1.53 17.62
CA ALA A 376 -8.81 -2.03 16.27
C ALA A 376 -7.77 -1.53 15.22
N THR A 377 -6.84 -0.66 15.63
CA THR A 377 -5.88 -0.03 14.72
C THR A 377 -4.46 -0.49 15.05
N ALA A 378 -3.77 -1.10 14.09
CA ALA A 378 -2.36 -1.43 14.26
C ALA A 378 -1.49 -0.16 14.34
N THR A 379 -0.32 -0.28 14.99
CA THR A 379 0.76 0.70 14.89
C THR A 379 1.05 1.03 13.42
N ASN A 380 1.28 2.31 13.11
CA ASN A 380 1.51 2.75 11.74
C ASN A 380 2.31 4.05 11.68
N ALA A 381 2.83 4.35 10.50
CA ALA A 381 3.57 5.57 10.21
C ALA A 381 2.78 6.51 9.27
N GLN A 382 3.01 7.79 9.44
CA GLN A 382 2.58 8.85 8.53
C GLN A 382 3.79 9.70 8.17
N ALA A 383 4.09 9.81 6.88
CA ALA A 383 5.13 10.71 6.41
C ALA A 383 4.74 12.19 6.63
N PRO A 384 5.71 13.11 6.80
CA PRO A 384 5.42 14.53 6.83
C PRO A 384 4.88 15.01 5.48
N SER A 385 4.05 16.05 5.49
CA SER A 385 3.56 16.64 4.24
C SER A 385 4.71 17.26 3.42
N PRO A 386 4.62 17.26 2.07
CA PRO A 386 5.68 17.83 1.22
C PRO A 386 5.93 19.32 1.42
N ASP A 387 4.91 20.06 1.86
CA ASP A 387 4.96 21.50 2.14
C ASP A 387 5.40 21.83 3.58
N GLY A 388 5.65 20.81 4.42
CA GLY A 388 6.04 20.97 5.82
C GLY A 388 4.90 21.44 6.74
N SER A 389 3.65 21.53 6.25
CA SER A 389 2.51 21.99 7.05
C SER A 389 2.07 21.00 8.12
N THR A 390 2.37 19.71 7.92
CA THR A 390 2.11 18.64 8.90
C THR A 390 3.36 17.80 9.13
N PRO A 391 3.71 17.52 10.42
CA PRO A 391 4.84 16.65 10.73
C PRO A 391 4.53 15.19 10.39
N GLY A 392 5.57 14.38 10.26
CA GLY A 392 5.45 12.94 10.27
C GLY A 392 5.01 12.42 11.63
N TRP A 393 4.35 11.27 11.65
CA TRP A 393 3.93 10.63 12.89
C TRP A 393 4.22 9.14 12.90
N PHE A 394 4.84 8.70 13.96
CA PHE A 394 4.78 7.32 14.42
C PHE A 394 3.58 7.19 15.36
N ASN A 395 2.50 6.57 14.90
CA ASN A 395 1.28 6.33 15.65
C ASN A 395 1.40 4.98 16.35
N LEU A 396 1.76 5.01 17.64
CA LEU A 396 1.99 3.80 18.44
C LEU A 396 0.67 3.29 19.02
N ASN A 397 0.35 2.03 18.79
CA ASN A 397 -0.73 1.36 19.50
C ASN A 397 -0.28 1.11 20.95
N THR A 398 -1.01 1.70 21.89
CA THR A 398 -0.74 1.57 23.34
C THR A 398 -1.82 0.78 24.07
N TYR A 399 -2.67 0.05 23.33
CA TYR A 399 -3.72 -0.77 23.90
C TYR A 399 -3.14 -1.93 24.71
N GLN A 400 -3.62 -2.12 25.94
CA GLN A 400 -3.17 -3.17 26.86
C GLN A 400 -1.64 -3.26 26.98
N PRO A 401 -0.96 -2.21 27.48
CA PRO A 401 0.50 -2.13 27.51
C PRO A 401 1.16 -3.30 28.27
N GLU A 402 0.48 -3.86 29.25
CA GLU A 402 0.92 -5.05 30.02
C GLU A 402 0.99 -6.34 29.18
N LYS A 403 0.39 -6.34 27.99
CA LYS A 403 0.48 -7.44 27.01
C LYS A 403 1.43 -7.12 25.86
N GLN A 404 1.95 -5.89 25.79
CA GLN A 404 2.87 -5.47 24.74
C GLN A 404 4.29 -5.89 25.11
N ILE A 405 4.95 -6.54 24.16
CA ILE A 405 6.32 -7.00 24.29
C ILE A 405 7.27 -5.81 24.18
N ARG A 406 8.31 -5.78 25.04
CA ARG A 406 9.30 -4.71 25.06
C ARG A 406 10.48 -4.98 24.15
N TYR A 407 10.95 -6.23 24.08
CA TYR A 407 12.17 -6.59 23.35
C TYR A 407 12.07 -6.41 21.82
N ASP A 408 10.87 -6.32 21.24
CA ASP A 408 10.65 -6.07 19.82
C ASP A 408 10.52 -4.56 19.49
N LYS A 409 10.41 -3.68 20.50
CA LYS A 409 10.06 -2.26 20.27
C LYS A 409 11.19 -1.45 19.63
N GLN A 410 12.45 -1.84 19.80
CA GLN A 410 13.54 -1.18 19.10
C GLN A 410 13.42 -1.40 17.59
N ALA A 411 13.14 -2.64 17.17
CA ALA A 411 12.90 -2.97 15.77
C ALA A 411 11.67 -2.24 15.22
N LEU A 412 10.58 -2.17 15.99
CA LEU A 412 9.37 -1.44 15.60
C LEU A 412 9.61 0.06 15.41
N VAL A 413 10.41 0.71 16.27
CA VAL A 413 10.76 2.13 16.11
C VAL A 413 11.60 2.36 14.85
N LEU A 414 12.55 1.46 14.55
CA LEU A 414 13.31 1.51 13.31
C LEU A 414 12.40 1.37 12.08
N HIS A 415 11.43 0.46 12.13
CA HIS A 415 10.48 0.18 11.06
C HIS A 415 9.56 1.38 10.77
N GLU A 416 8.90 1.88 11.81
CA GLU A 416 7.86 2.89 11.65
C GLU A 416 8.42 4.32 11.57
N ALA A 417 9.39 4.65 12.42
CA ALA A 417 9.90 6.01 12.53
C ALA A 417 11.14 6.25 11.65
N VAL A 418 12.33 6.18 12.25
CA VAL A 418 13.62 6.49 11.60
C VAL A 418 14.59 5.34 11.79
N PRO A 419 15.26 4.89 10.71
CA PRO A 419 15.18 5.39 9.32
C PRO A 419 14.11 4.69 8.45
N GLY A 420 13.03 4.17 9.04
CA GLY A 420 11.95 3.44 8.37
C GLY A 420 10.97 4.33 7.60
N HIS A 421 9.67 4.04 7.74
CA HIS A 421 8.61 4.65 6.92
C HIS A 421 8.54 6.17 6.97
N VAL A 422 8.64 6.79 8.17
CA VAL A 422 8.61 8.26 8.29
C VAL A 422 9.79 8.88 7.56
N PHE A 423 10.99 8.33 7.72
CA PHE A 423 12.21 8.82 7.05
C PHE A 423 12.14 8.61 5.54
N GLN A 424 11.77 7.42 5.08
CA GLN A 424 11.64 7.09 3.65
C GLN A 424 10.64 8.03 2.96
N GLY A 425 9.48 8.27 3.56
CA GLY A 425 8.48 9.19 3.05
C GLY A 425 8.97 10.65 3.02
N ALA A 426 9.69 11.09 4.05
CA ALA A 426 10.29 12.43 4.08
C ALA A 426 11.35 12.61 2.98
N VAL A 427 12.18 11.59 2.71
CA VAL A 427 13.13 11.61 1.59
C VAL A 427 12.38 11.74 0.27
N ALA A 428 11.37 10.91 0.02
CA ALA A 428 10.58 10.93 -1.22
C ALA A 428 9.90 12.29 -1.44
N HIS A 429 9.28 12.84 -0.41
CA HIS A 429 8.58 14.13 -0.49
C HIS A 429 9.55 15.32 -0.70
N SER A 430 10.81 15.21 -0.28
CA SER A 430 11.82 16.26 -0.49
C SER A 430 12.38 16.31 -1.92
N MET A 431 12.06 15.36 -2.78
CA MET A 431 12.60 15.25 -4.15
C MET A 431 11.88 16.18 -5.13
N THR A 432 12.34 17.42 -5.25
CA THR A 432 11.73 18.42 -6.15
C THR A 432 12.07 18.22 -7.63
N GLY A 433 13.08 17.42 -7.94
CA GLY A 433 13.53 17.17 -9.33
C GLY A 433 12.80 16.03 -10.07
N LEU A 434 11.93 15.27 -9.37
CA LEU A 434 11.17 14.17 -9.95
C LEU A 434 9.79 14.64 -10.43
N PRO A 435 9.26 14.04 -11.52
CA PRO A 435 7.86 14.23 -11.88
C PRO A 435 6.93 13.94 -10.71
N GLU A 436 5.83 14.67 -10.62
CA GLU A 436 4.94 14.59 -9.44
C GLU A 436 4.43 13.17 -9.17
N PHE A 437 4.05 12.44 -10.22
CA PHE A 437 3.61 11.05 -10.07
C PHE A 437 4.66 10.15 -9.39
N ARG A 438 5.97 10.40 -9.59
CA ARG A 438 7.08 9.68 -8.96
C ARG A 438 7.14 9.93 -7.45
N ARG A 439 6.87 11.16 -7.02
CA ARG A 439 6.93 11.57 -5.61
C ARG A 439 5.84 10.92 -4.77
N PHE A 440 4.71 10.58 -5.39
CA PHE A 440 3.56 9.95 -4.75
C PHE A 440 3.38 8.47 -5.15
N TYR A 441 4.24 7.96 -6.03
CA TYR A 441 4.25 6.54 -6.33
C TYR A 441 4.73 5.75 -5.11
N GLY A 442 4.05 4.65 -4.82
CA GLY A 442 4.45 3.71 -3.80
C GLY A 442 4.14 2.28 -4.20
N ASN A 443 4.99 1.35 -3.81
CA ASN A 443 4.68 -0.07 -3.84
C ASN A 443 5.06 -0.73 -2.52
N SER A 444 4.32 -1.77 -2.16
CA SER A 444 4.48 -2.43 -0.86
C SER A 444 5.87 -3.06 -0.71
N ALA A 445 6.42 -3.69 -1.75
CA ALA A 445 7.72 -4.35 -1.66
C ALA A 445 8.86 -3.37 -1.38
N TYR A 446 8.84 -2.20 -2.02
CA TYR A 446 9.82 -1.16 -1.73
C TYR A 446 9.66 -0.57 -0.33
N ALA A 447 8.43 -0.21 0.05
CA ALA A 447 8.17 0.47 1.31
C ALA A 447 8.40 -0.46 2.51
N GLU A 448 7.78 -1.62 2.52
CA GLU A 448 7.87 -2.60 3.60
C GLU A 448 9.24 -3.31 3.63
N GLY A 449 9.79 -3.57 2.44
CA GLY A 449 11.13 -4.15 2.31
C GLY A 449 12.21 -3.25 2.89
N TRP A 450 12.13 -1.94 2.64
CA TRP A 450 13.00 -0.95 3.26
C TRP A 450 12.84 -0.92 4.78
N ALA A 451 11.59 -0.82 5.28
CA ALA A 451 11.31 -0.76 6.70
C ALA A 451 11.80 -2.01 7.45
N LEU A 452 11.65 -3.19 6.86
CA LEU A 452 12.18 -4.44 7.42
C LEU A 452 13.71 -4.52 7.31
N TYR A 453 14.30 -4.00 6.22
CA TYR A 453 15.75 -3.94 6.06
C TYR A 453 16.41 -3.07 7.13
N VAL A 454 15.86 -1.90 7.43
CA VAL A 454 16.46 -0.99 8.42
C VAL A 454 16.38 -1.52 9.84
N GLU A 455 15.47 -2.45 10.17
CA GLU A 455 15.49 -3.16 11.44
C GLU A 455 16.85 -3.87 11.67
N SER A 456 17.46 -4.42 10.60
CA SER A 456 18.77 -5.08 10.67
C SER A 456 19.95 -4.11 10.93
N LEU A 457 19.73 -2.79 10.81
CA LEU A 457 20.76 -1.78 11.04
C LEU A 457 20.87 -1.35 12.51
N GLY A 458 20.01 -1.86 13.40
CA GLY A 458 19.91 -1.39 14.78
C GLY A 458 21.24 -1.39 15.54
N ALA A 459 22.07 -2.45 15.42
CA ALA A 459 23.37 -2.49 16.06
C ALA A 459 24.32 -1.36 15.57
N GLN A 460 24.24 -1.00 14.29
CA GLN A 460 25.03 0.09 13.71
C GLN A 460 24.53 1.49 14.15
N LEU A 461 23.30 1.54 14.67
CA LEU A 461 22.62 2.74 15.18
C LEU A 461 22.66 2.82 16.73
N GLY A 462 23.44 1.95 17.39
CA GLY A 462 23.59 1.94 18.85
C GLY A 462 22.47 1.24 19.60
N LEU A 463 21.68 0.42 18.91
CA LEU A 463 20.62 -0.43 19.47
C LEU A 463 21.09 -1.89 19.58
N TYR A 464 20.21 -2.75 20.11
CA TYR A 464 20.46 -4.21 20.27
C TYR A 464 21.71 -4.50 21.08
N THR A 465 21.96 -3.70 22.11
CA THR A 465 23.08 -3.90 23.05
C THR A 465 22.84 -5.05 24.04
N ASP A 466 21.58 -5.49 24.11
CA ASP A 466 21.11 -6.61 24.91
C ASP A 466 20.70 -7.77 23.97
N PRO A 467 21.06 -9.02 24.25
CA PRO A 467 20.60 -10.18 23.48
C PRO A 467 19.07 -10.29 23.36
N TYR A 468 18.31 -9.81 24.33
CA TYR A 468 16.84 -9.81 24.25
C TYR A 468 16.34 -8.87 23.14
N ASP A 469 16.88 -7.66 23.01
CA ASP A 469 16.51 -6.73 21.93
C ASP A 469 16.93 -7.28 20.56
N ARG A 470 18.09 -7.96 20.47
CA ARG A 470 18.51 -8.64 19.25
C ARG A 470 17.55 -9.79 18.91
N PHE A 471 17.14 -10.57 19.90
CA PHE A 471 16.14 -11.62 19.73
C PHE A 471 14.81 -11.05 19.20
N GLY A 472 14.39 -9.90 19.71
CA GLY A 472 13.19 -9.21 19.25
C GLY A 472 13.24 -8.78 17.79
N GLN A 473 14.39 -8.29 17.33
CA GLN A 473 14.59 -7.98 15.90
C GLN A 473 14.50 -9.25 15.03
N LEU A 474 15.12 -10.36 15.47
CA LEU A 474 15.01 -11.63 14.75
C LEU A 474 13.60 -12.20 14.75
N ALA A 475 12.85 -12.04 15.85
CA ALA A 475 11.44 -12.43 15.94
C ALA A 475 10.57 -11.61 14.97
N SER A 476 10.80 -10.31 14.88
CA SER A 476 10.16 -9.43 13.89
C SER A 476 10.44 -9.88 12.45
N GLU A 477 11.68 -10.24 12.13
CA GLU A 477 12.07 -10.74 10.82
C GLU A 477 11.49 -12.12 10.54
N ARG A 478 11.49 -13.04 11.53
CA ARG A 478 10.87 -14.38 11.44
C ARG A 478 9.38 -14.27 11.13
N PHE A 479 8.67 -13.40 11.81
CA PHE A 479 7.26 -13.14 11.52
C PHE A 479 7.01 -12.80 10.05
N ARG A 480 7.89 -12.01 9.41
CA ARG A 480 7.76 -11.69 7.98
C ARG A 480 8.14 -12.87 7.08
N ALA A 481 8.98 -13.79 7.52
CA ALA A 481 9.23 -15.06 6.82
C ALA A 481 8.01 -16.00 6.93
N VAL A 482 7.38 -16.12 8.10
CA VAL A 482 6.12 -16.84 8.29
C VAL A 482 5.04 -16.38 7.31
N ARG A 483 4.94 -15.07 7.05
CA ARG A 483 3.99 -14.51 6.09
C ARG A 483 4.16 -15.08 4.67
N LEU A 484 5.40 -15.32 4.23
CA LEU A 484 5.66 -15.92 2.91
C LEU A 484 5.05 -17.31 2.79
N VAL A 485 5.16 -18.12 3.85
CA VAL A 485 4.63 -19.49 3.89
C VAL A 485 3.12 -19.49 4.00
N VAL A 486 2.57 -18.70 4.93
CA VAL A 486 1.13 -18.73 5.24
C VAL A 486 0.30 -18.13 4.11
N ASP A 487 0.67 -16.98 3.57
CA ASP A 487 -0.10 -16.31 2.50
C ASP A 487 -0.15 -17.19 1.25
N THR A 488 0.99 -17.75 0.82
CA THR A 488 1.07 -18.68 -0.32
C THR A 488 0.36 -19.99 -0.02
N GLY A 489 0.47 -20.50 1.21
CA GLY A 489 -0.23 -21.69 1.68
C GLY A 489 -1.75 -21.55 1.53
N ILE A 490 -2.31 -20.45 2.01
CA ILE A 490 -3.75 -20.15 1.94
C ILE A 490 -4.19 -19.97 0.48
N HIS A 491 -3.50 -19.13 -0.29
CA HIS A 491 -4.02 -18.64 -1.58
C HIS A 491 -3.61 -19.48 -2.79
N SER A 492 -2.48 -20.22 -2.75
CA SER A 492 -2.00 -21.07 -3.82
C SER A 492 -2.13 -22.55 -3.50
N MET A 493 -1.82 -22.99 -2.28
CA MET A 493 -1.73 -24.39 -1.90
C MET A 493 -3.00 -24.95 -1.24
N GLY A 494 -4.00 -24.09 -1.00
CA GLY A 494 -5.31 -24.49 -0.48
C GLY A 494 -5.33 -24.79 1.02
N TRP A 495 -4.43 -24.19 1.79
CA TRP A 495 -4.46 -24.28 3.24
C TRP A 495 -5.76 -23.69 3.79
N THR A 496 -6.30 -24.38 4.79
CA THR A 496 -7.40 -23.84 5.59
C THR A 496 -6.86 -22.83 6.60
N ARG A 497 -7.77 -22.00 7.13
CA ARG A 497 -7.46 -21.08 8.22
C ARG A 497 -6.85 -21.78 9.42
N GLU A 498 -7.35 -22.97 9.77
CA GLU A 498 -6.87 -23.78 10.90
C GLU A 498 -5.42 -24.25 10.65
N GLN A 499 -5.07 -24.67 9.43
CA GLN A 499 -3.69 -25.03 9.08
C GLN A 499 -2.76 -23.81 9.18
N ALA A 500 -3.22 -22.67 8.67
CA ALA A 500 -2.48 -21.41 8.76
C ALA A 500 -2.25 -20.97 10.22
N LEU A 501 -3.28 -21.11 11.08
CA LEU A 501 -3.18 -20.81 12.50
C LEU A 501 -2.21 -21.75 13.23
N ALA A 502 -2.25 -23.06 12.95
CA ALA A 502 -1.34 -24.03 13.56
C ALA A 502 0.12 -23.71 13.20
N PHE A 503 0.40 -23.41 11.93
CA PHE A 503 1.72 -22.99 11.50
C PHE A 503 2.17 -21.67 12.16
N PHE A 504 1.22 -20.74 12.31
CA PHE A 504 1.49 -19.44 12.92
C PHE A 504 1.77 -19.56 14.42
N GLU A 505 1.04 -20.42 15.13
CA GLU A 505 1.27 -20.71 16.56
C GLU A 505 2.64 -21.37 16.79
N GLU A 506 3.11 -22.21 15.85
CA GLU A 506 4.42 -22.85 15.94
C GLU A 506 5.57 -21.87 15.73
N HIS A 507 5.44 -20.96 14.73
CA HIS A 507 6.56 -20.15 14.25
C HIS A 507 6.44 -18.64 14.59
N ALA A 508 5.32 -18.15 15.09
CA ALA A 508 5.11 -16.76 15.50
C ALA A 508 4.07 -16.64 16.63
N PRO A 509 4.25 -17.34 17.77
CA PRO A 509 3.23 -17.49 18.81
C PRO A 509 2.80 -16.18 19.48
N GLN A 510 3.62 -15.12 19.42
CA GLN A 510 3.31 -13.81 20.01
C GLN A 510 2.40 -12.96 19.13
N GLU A 511 2.18 -13.37 17.87
CA GLU A 511 1.44 -12.57 16.92
C GLU A 511 -0.06 -12.86 16.95
N SER A 512 -0.83 -11.87 16.57
CA SER A 512 -2.29 -11.94 16.65
C SER A 512 -2.90 -12.84 15.58
N VAL A 513 -3.85 -13.68 15.98
CA VAL A 513 -4.73 -14.44 15.06
C VAL A 513 -5.39 -13.55 14.00
N ALA A 514 -5.60 -12.26 14.29
CA ALA A 514 -6.16 -11.30 13.35
C ALA A 514 -5.29 -11.12 12.09
N GLU A 515 -3.99 -11.43 12.18
CA GLU A 515 -3.09 -11.39 11.02
C GLU A 515 -3.47 -12.44 9.96
N ILE A 516 -3.82 -13.65 10.36
CA ILE A 516 -4.30 -14.68 9.42
C ILE A 516 -5.56 -14.22 8.69
N ASP A 517 -6.51 -13.63 9.43
CA ASP A 517 -7.74 -13.09 8.82
C ASP A 517 -7.45 -11.89 7.91
N ARG A 518 -6.38 -11.14 8.17
CA ARG A 518 -5.88 -10.09 7.28
C ARG A 518 -5.37 -10.68 5.97
N TYR A 519 -4.54 -11.73 6.02
CA TYR A 519 -4.02 -12.38 4.80
C TYR A 519 -5.15 -12.94 3.96
N ILE A 520 -6.11 -13.62 4.56
CA ILE A 520 -7.31 -14.13 3.87
C ILE A 520 -8.05 -13.03 3.11
N SER A 521 -8.16 -11.83 3.72
CA SER A 521 -8.88 -10.70 3.12
C SER A 521 -8.06 -9.84 2.15
N TRP A 522 -6.72 -9.96 2.20
CA TRP A 522 -5.80 -9.17 1.37
C TRP A 522 -4.67 -10.02 0.79
N PRO A 523 -4.98 -10.87 -0.19
CA PRO A 523 -4.05 -11.83 -0.78
C PRO A 523 -2.77 -11.19 -1.33
N GLY A 524 -1.62 -11.76 -0.96
CA GLY A 524 -0.32 -11.40 -1.49
C GLY A 524 0.35 -10.18 -0.86
N GLN A 525 -0.36 -9.33 -0.09
CA GLN A 525 0.24 -8.14 0.51
C GLN A 525 1.32 -8.49 1.54
N ALA A 526 1.06 -9.52 2.31
CA ALA A 526 1.97 -9.96 3.37
C ALA A 526 3.35 -10.42 2.85
N LEU A 527 3.46 -10.80 1.58
CA LEU A 527 4.70 -11.23 0.93
C LEU A 527 5.69 -10.08 0.71
N ALA A 528 5.17 -8.86 0.54
CA ALA A 528 5.94 -7.69 0.13
C ALA A 528 7.10 -7.37 1.07
N TYR A 529 6.90 -7.52 2.38
CA TYR A 529 7.87 -7.22 3.43
C TYR A 529 9.19 -7.96 3.24
N LYS A 530 9.11 -9.28 3.29
CA LYS A 530 10.29 -10.13 3.24
C LYS A 530 10.91 -10.16 1.85
N MET A 531 10.10 -10.19 0.79
CA MET A 531 10.61 -10.16 -0.58
C MET A 531 11.38 -8.87 -0.87
N GLY A 532 10.88 -7.72 -0.42
CA GLY A 532 11.58 -6.45 -0.55
C GLY A 532 12.87 -6.38 0.27
N GLN A 533 12.85 -6.84 1.52
CA GLN A 533 14.06 -6.93 2.35
C GLN A 533 15.14 -7.81 1.69
N LEU A 534 14.77 -9.00 1.23
CA LEU A 534 15.71 -9.93 0.60
C LEU A 534 16.38 -9.32 -0.62
N GLU A 535 15.66 -8.57 -1.44
CA GLU A 535 16.25 -7.89 -2.59
C GLU A 535 17.25 -6.80 -2.18
N ILE A 536 16.90 -5.96 -1.20
CA ILE A 536 17.81 -4.93 -0.70
C ILE A 536 19.06 -5.56 -0.06
N MET A 537 18.90 -6.65 0.69
CA MET A 537 20.02 -7.38 1.29
C MET A 537 20.91 -8.04 0.23
N LYS A 538 20.33 -8.61 -0.81
CA LYS A 538 21.05 -9.16 -1.97
C LYS A 538 21.92 -8.07 -2.62
N LEU A 539 21.32 -6.92 -2.98
CA LEU A 539 22.02 -5.79 -3.59
C LEU A 539 23.17 -5.27 -2.70
N ARG A 540 22.91 -5.16 -1.39
CA ARG A 540 23.94 -4.75 -0.42
C ARG A 540 25.12 -5.72 -0.41
N LYS A 541 24.85 -7.02 -0.35
CA LYS A 541 25.87 -8.07 -0.34
C LYS A 541 26.70 -8.06 -1.64
N GLU A 542 26.04 -7.92 -2.78
CA GLU A 542 26.71 -7.82 -4.08
C GLU A 542 27.59 -6.58 -4.17
N ALA A 543 27.10 -5.42 -3.74
CA ALA A 543 27.87 -4.20 -3.69
C ALA A 543 29.11 -4.34 -2.78
N GLN A 544 28.94 -4.92 -1.59
CA GLN A 544 30.06 -5.19 -0.67
C GLN A 544 31.12 -6.11 -1.29
N LEU A 545 30.69 -7.19 -1.95
CA LEU A 545 31.62 -8.16 -2.57
C LEU A 545 32.37 -7.56 -3.77
N LYS A 546 31.67 -6.83 -4.64
CA LYS A 546 32.26 -6.28 -5.88
C LYS A 546 33.10 -5.02 -5.64
N LEU A 547 32.68 -4.16 -4.72
CA LEU A 547 33.37 -2.90 -4.45
C LEU A 547 34.48 -3.04 -3.36
N GLY A 548 34.40 -4.06 -2.50
CA GLY A 548 35.36 -4.26 -1.43
C GLY A 548 35.59 -3.00 -0.59
N PRO A 549 36.85 -2.50 -0.46
CA PRO A 549 37.12 -1.27 0.32
C PRO A 549 36.50 0.01 -0.21
N LYS A 550 36.00 0.03 -1.44
CA LYS A 550 35.30 1.19 -2.03
C LYS A 550 33.82 1.25 -1.64
N PHE A 551 33.28 0.20 -1.02
CA PHE A 551 31.89 0.19 -0.57
C PHE A 551 31.66 1.23 0.52
N ASP A 552 30.73 2.16 0.30
CA ASP A 552 30.23 3.10 1.30
C ASP A 552 28.72 2.85 1.50
N ILE A 553 28.35 2.44 2.70
CA ILE A 553 26.96 2.15 3.07
C ILE A 553 26.05 3.36 2.87
N ARG A 554 26.56 4.58 3.04
CA ARG A 554 25.78 5.83 2.87
C ARG A 554 25.47 6.07 1.39
N GLU A 555 26.39 5.71 0.49
CA GLU A 555 26.14 5.76 -0.96
C GLU A 555 25.15 4.70 -1.38
N PHE A 556 25.29 3.50 -0.83
CA PHE A 556 24.34 2.41 -1.09
C PHE A 556 22.93 2.81 -0.69
N HIS A 557 22.71 3.35 0.51
CA HIS A 557 21.41 3.81 0.94
C HIS A 557 20.88 4.99 0.09
N ASP A 558 21.77 5.88 -0.37
CA ASP A 558 21.37 6.94 -1.29
C ASP A 558 20.87 6.36 -2.64
N VAL A 559 21.53 5.30 -3.15
CA VAL A 559 21.07 4.61 -4.38
C VAL A 559 19.67 3.99 -4.20
N ILE A 560 19.41 3.38 -3.05
CA ILE A 560 18.09 2.81 -2.76
C ILE A 560 17.00 3.90 -2.70
N LEU A 561 17.31 5.06 -2.11
CA LEU A 561 16.30 6.07 -1.75
C LEU A 561 16.17 7.23 -2.75
N ARG A 562 17.22 7.60 -3.46
CA ARG A 562 17.33 8.86 -4.25
C ARG A 562 16.34 9.00 -5.39
N ASP A 563 15.81 7.88 -5.87
CA ASP A 563 14.87 7.84 -7.00
C ASP A 563 13.41 7.65 -6.55
N GLY A 564 13.13 7.70 -5.24
CA GLY A 564 11.82 7.38 -4.69
C GLY A 564 11.49 5.90 -4.83
N ALA A 565 10.21 5.55 -4.66
CA ALA A 565 9.79 4.15 -4.78
C ALA A 565 9.99 3.63 -6.22
N LEU A 566 10.55 2.43 -6.31
CA LEU A 566 10.74 1.69 -7.56
C LEU A 566 10.25 0.25 -7.41
N PRO A 567 9.71 -0.37 -8.47
CA PRO A 567 9.62 -1.82 -8.54
C PRO A 567 11.00 -2.45 -8.30
N LEU A 568 11.07 -3.58 -7.60
CA LEU A 568 12.35 -4.20 -7.22
C LEU A 568 13.25 -4.49 -8.43
N GLN A 569 12.67 -4.82 -9.58
CA GLN A 569 13.44 -5.01 -10.81
C GLN A 569 14.17 -3.72 -11.26
N LEU A 570 13.50 -2.57 -11.17
CA LEU A 570 14.14 -1.29 -11.50
C LEU A 570 15.12 -0.86 -10.42
N LEU A 571 14.88 -1.21 -9.16
CA LEU A 571 15.79 -0.97 -8.06
C LEU A 571 17.08 -1.79 -8.22
N ASP A 572 16.97 -3.07 -8.61
CA ASP A 572 18.10 -3.95 -8.91
C ASP A 572 19.02 -3.33 -9.98
N GLU A 573 18.45 -2.85 -11.08
CA GLU A 573 19.20 -2.16 -12.14
C GLU A 573 19.93 -0.89 -11.64
N GLN A 574 19.32 -0.11 -10.72
CA GLN A 574 20.00 1.05 -10.14
C GLN A 574 21.17 0.62 -9.24
N GLY A 575 20.99 -0.48 -8.50
CA GLY A 575 22.06 -1.11 -7.73
C GLY A 575 23.22 -1.61 -8.60
N GLU A 576 22.92 -2.29 -9.71
CA GLU A 576 23.95 -2.73 -10.67
C GLU A 576 24.69 -1.55 -11.29
N LYS A 577 24.00 -0.48 -11.69
CA LYS A 577 24.64 0.74 -12.20
C LYS A 577 25.60 1.34 -11.18
N TYR A 578 25.20 1.41 -9.91
CA TYR A 578 26.06 1.89 -8.83
C TYR A 578 27.33 1.04 -8.71
N ILE A 579 27.18 -0.28 -8.68
CA ILE A 579 28.30 -1.21 -8.58
C ILE A 579 29.26 -1.02 -9.77
N ASN A 580 28.75 -0.88 -10.98
CA ASN A 580 29.56 -0.76 -12.20
C ASN A 580 30.17 0.64 -12.40
N SER A 581 29.73 1.65 -11.66
CA SER A 581 30.24 3.03 -11.74
C SER A 581 31.47 3.31 -10.87
N LYS A 582 31.90 2.37 -10.04
CA LYS A 582 33.00 2.49 -9.06
C LYS A 582 34.23 1.64 -9.43
#